data_2ba6ae62c1e1ea8a464eb28694ef32ae
#
_entry.id   2ba6ae62c1e1ea8a464eb28694ef32ae
#
_cell.length_a   1.000
_cell.length_b   1.000
_cell.length_c   1.000
_cell.angle_alpha   90.00
_cell.angle_beta   90.00
_cell.angle_gamma   90.00
#
_symmetry.space_group_name_H-M   'P 1'
#
loop_
_entity.id
_entity.type
_entity.pdbx_description
1 polymer ?
#
loop_
_entity_poly.entity_id
_entity_poly.type
_entity_poly.pdbx_seq_one_letter_code
_entity_poly.pdbx_strand_id
1 'polypeptide(L)'
;EAYRLLRDGGTFYFLVPNLFANSADLVVADHVNHFSESSLHRLLSDAGFAVREIDGTAHNSAWVVVAEKTNVNSEPILATSVAGKVNAMAEYWGEFGDRVRAFEKANDTEAAIYGSGFYGAFIHASLDRAKSVECFLDQNPHRQKQTLLGKPILAPEALPETVRRLYVGLNPRVAREELAVMDWSQELEVFFP
;
A
#
# COMPACT_ATOMS: atom_id res chain seq x y z
N GLU A 1 -5.89 -6.05 -26.77
CA GLU A 1 -4.81 -6.93 -27.26
C GLU A 1 -4.98 -8.35 -26.73
N ALA A 2 -5.16 -8.58 -25.42
CA ALA A 2 -5.35 -9.93 -24.83
C ALA A 2 -6.48 -10.71 -25.52
N TYR A 3 -7.64 -10.07 -25.75
CA TYR A 3 -8.78 -10.67 -26.46
C TYR A 3 -8.40 -11.16 -27.85
N ARG A 4 -7.57 -10.41 -28.60
CA ARG A 4 -7.13 -10.77 -29.94
C ARG A 4 -6.18 -11.96 -29.97
N LEU A 5 -5.36 -12.12 -28.94
CA LEU A 5 -4.35 -13.17 -28.84
C LEU A 5 -4.91 -14.52 -28.35
N LEU A 6 -6.02 -14.49 -27.65
CA LEU A 6 -6.63 -15.71 -27.13
C LEU A 6 -7.55 -16.37 -28.18
N ARG A 7 -7.58 -17.72 -28.19
CA ARG A 7 -8.62 -18.50 -28.87
C ARG A 7 -9.94 -18.33 -28.13
N ASP A 8 -11.05 -18.63 -28.78
CA ASP A 8 -12.37 -18.68 -28.15
C ASP A 8 -12.37 -19.73 -27.02
N GLY A 9 -12.96 -19.39 -25.87
CA GLY A 9 -12.87 -20.14 -24.63
C GLY A 9 -11.51 -20.08 -23.95
N GLY A 10 -10.56 -19.29 -24.46
CA GLY A 10 -9.26 -19.10 -23.82
C GLY A 10 -9.35 -18.31 -22.53
N THR A 11 -8.54 -18.69 -21.54
CA THR A 11 -8.50 -18.04 -20.21
C THR A 11 -7.54 -16.85 -20.21
N PHE A 12 -8.00 -15.75 -19.64
CA PHE A 12 -7.20 -14.57 -19.31
C PHE A 12 -7.06 -14.46 -17.79
N TYR A 13 -5.85 -14.65 -17.30
CA TYR A 13 -5.48 -14.52 -15.90
C TYR A 13 -4.58 -13.31 -15.72
N PHE A 14 -4.88 -12.48 -14.73
CA PHE A 14 -4.04 -11.33 -14.40
C PHE A 14 -4.25 -10.86 -12.96
N LEU A 15 -3.30 -10.05 -12.47
CA LEU A 15 -3.37 -9.37 -11.20
C LEU A 15 -3.31 -7.86 -11.43
N VAL A 16 -4.13 -7.14 -10.67
CA VAL A 16 -4.09 -5.66 -10.64
C VAL A 16 -4.21 -5.18 -9.20
N PRO A 17 -3.66 -4.00 -8.86
CA PRO A 17 -3.75 -3.47 -7.50
C PRO A 17 -5.19 -3.43 -7.00
N ASN A 18 -5.37 -3.77 -5.71
CA ASN A 18 -6.64 -3.66 -5.00
C ASN A 18 -6.60 -2.40 -4.12
N LEU A 19 -7.16 -1.31 -4.63
CA LEU A 19 -7.27 -0.03 -3.94
C LEU A 19 -7.80 -0.18 -2.50
N PHE A 20 -8.76 -1.08 -2.28
CA PHE A 20 -9.40 -1.27 -0.97
C PHE A 20 -8.60 -2.14 -0.02
N ALA A 21 -7.61 -2.88 -0.50
CA ALA A 21 -6.68 -3.63 0.33
C ALA A 21 -5.44 -2.80 0.71
N ASN A 22 -5.04 -1.85 -0.16
CA ASN A 22 -3.93 -0.95 0.09
C ASN A 22 -4.28 0.47 -0.35
N SER A 23 -4.62 1.33 0.61
CA SER A 23 -5.03 2.72 0.34
C SER A 23 -3.93 3.58 -0.29
N ALA A 24 -2.65 3.18 -0.19
CA ALA A 24 -1.55 3.86 -0.87
C ALA A 24 -1.71 3.86 -2.39
N ASP A 25 -2.43 2.88 -2.94
CA ASP A 25 -2.75 2.82 -4.37
C ASP A 25 -3.37 4.11 -4.90
N LEU A 26 -4.17 4.81 -4.08
CA LEU A 26 -4.83 6.06 -4.46
C LEU A 26 -3.83 7.20 -4.74
N VAL A 27 -2.67 7.22 -4.08
CA VAL A 27 -1.71 8.34 -4.11
C VAL A 27 -0.36 7.96 -4.72
N VAL A 28 -0.18 6.71 -5.12
CA VAL A 28 1.01 6.24 -5.83
C VAL A 28 0.94 6.66 -7.29
N ALA A 29 1.87 7.51 -7.72
CA ALA A 29 1.81 8.22 -9.01
C ALA A 29 1.89 7.33 -10.25
N ASP A 30 2.46 6.14 -10.16
CA ASP A 30 2.55 5.16 -11.25
C ASP A 30 1.33 4.24 -11.37
N HIS A 31 0.40 4.28 -10.39
CA HIS A 31 -0.88 3.59 -10.46
C HIS A 31 -1.95 4.50 -11.08
N VAL A 32 -1.95 4.59 -12.41
CA VAL A 32 -2.84 5.49 -13.17
C VAL A 32 -4.29 5.01 -13.26
N ASN A 33 -4.56 3.76 -12.90
CA ASN A 33 -5.90 3.17 -12.88
C ASN A 33 -6.18 2.51 -11.54
N HIS A 34 -7.36 2.79 -10.99
CA HIS A 34 -7.82 2.19 -9.74
C HIS A 34 -9.02 1.31 -9.99
N PHE A 35 -8.96 0.07 -9.51
CA PHE A 35 -9.97 -0.92 -9.80
C PHE A 35 -10.79 -1.29 -8.55
N SER A 36 -12.11 -1.36 -8.76
CA SER A 36 -13.04 -2.06 -7.89
C SER A 36 -13.51 -3.35 -8.59
N GLU A 37 -14.09 -4.27 -7.85
CA GLU A 37 -14.68 -5.47 -8.41
C GLU A 37 -15.67 -5.14 -9.55
N SER A 38 -16.58 -4.18 -9.30
CA SER A 38 -17.57 -3.75 -10.30
C SER A 38 -16.94 -3.10 -11.54
N SER A 39 -15.85 -2.33 -11.39
CA SER A 39 -15.17 -1.73 -12.53
C SER A 39 -14.40 -2.77 -13.34
N LEU A 40 -13.84 -3.80 -12.70
CA LEU A 40 -13.20 -4.94 -13.37
C LEU A 40 -14.23 -5.76 -14.15
N HIS A 41 -15.39 -6.07 -13.55
CA HIS A 41 -16.48 -6.73 -14.25
C HIS A 41 -16.89 -5.94 -15.49
N ARG A 42 -17.09 -4.63 -15.37
CA ARG A 42 -17.46 -3.77 -16.47
C ARG A 42 -16.41 -3.78 -17.57
N LEU A 43 -15.14 -3.56 -17.21
CA LEU A 43 -14.02 -3.53 -18.15
C LEU A 43 -13.91 -4.83 -18.94
N LEU A 44 -14.01 -5.96 -18.26
CA LEU A 44 -13.91 -7.29 -18.90
C LEU A 44 -15.10 -7.58 -19.79
N SER A 45 -16.31 -7.27 -19.36
CA SER A 45 -17.52 -7.42 -20.15
C SER A 45 -17.47 -6.58 -21.43
N ASP A 46 -17.11 -5.30 -21.33
CA ASP A 46 -16.97 -4.39 -22.47
C ASP A 46 -15.85 -4.86 -23.44
N ALA A 47 -14.85 -5.60 -22.93
CA ALA A 47 -13.76 -6.18 -23.71
C ALA A 47 -14.08 -7.58 -24.31
N GLY A 48 -15.28 -8.12 -24.09
CA GLY A 48 -15.72 -9.42 -24.64
C GLY A 48 -15.32 -10.64 -23.80
N PHE A 49 -15.01 -10.43 -22.49
CA PHE A 49 -14.69 -11.50 -21.57
C PHE A 49 -15.87 -11.81 -20.64
N ALA A 50 -16.10 -13.09 -20.38
CA ALA A 50 -16.90 -13.53 -19.23
C ALA A 50 -16.01 -13.64 -18.01
N VAL A 51 -16.37 -12.95 -16.93
CA VAL A 51 -15.68 -13.05 -15.64
C VAL A 51 -15.99 -14.41 -15.03
N ARG A 52 -14.96 -15.16 -14.68
CA ARG A 52 -15.05 -16.42 -13.96
C ARG A 52 -14.83 -16.23 -12.48
N GLU A 53 -13.87 -15.37 -12.12
CA GLU A 53 -13.52 -15.09 -10.74
C GLU A 53 -12.87 -13.72 -10.62
N ILE A 54 -13.21 -12.99 -9.57
CA ILE A 54 -12.45 -11.82 -9.07
C ILE A 54 -12.28 -12.03 -7.58
N ASP A 55 -11.08 -12.39 -7.15
CA ASP A 55 -10.74 -12.64 -5.75
C ASP A 55 -9.86 -11.51 -5.20
N GLY A 56 -10.37 -10.80 -4.19
CA GLY A 56 -9.63 -9.77 -3.46
C GLY A 56 -8.94 -10.27 -2.19
N THR A 57 -8.99 -11.59 -1.93
CA THR A 57 -8.44 -12.21 -0.71
C THR A 57 -7.23 -13.12 -0.98
N ALA A 58 -7.12 -13.65 -2.20
CA ALA A 58 -6.02 -14.53 -2.59
C ALA A 58 -4.65 -13.83 -2.60
N HIS A 59 -4.63 -12.50 -2.63
CA HIS A 59 -3.42 -11.70 -2.56
C HIS A 59 -3.63 -10.48 -1.66
N ASN A 60 -2.65 -10.15 -0.80
CA ASN A 60 -2.78 -9.11 0.25
C ASN A 60 -3.03 -7.69 -0.27
N SER A 61 -2.72 -7.40 -1.54
CA SER A 61 -2.81 -6.05 -2.10
C SER A 61 -3.30 -6.00 -3.56
N ALA A 62 -3.74 -7.13 -4.12
CA ALA A 62 -4.17 -7.20 -5.52
C ALA A 62 -5.49 -7.96 -5.68
N TRP A 63 -6.23 -7.61 -6.73
CA TRP A 63 -7.28 -8.44 -7.29
C TRP A 63 -6.63 -9.54 -8.12
N VAL A 64 -7.03 -10.78 -7.88
CA VAL A 64 -6.70 -11.94 -8.73
C VAL A 64 -7.91 -12.15 -9.64
N VAL A 65 -7.71 -12.09 -10.94
CA VAL A 65 -8.80 -12.07 -11.90
C VAL A 65 -8.64 -13.21 -12.90
N VAL A 66 -9.72 -13.98 -13.06
CA VAL A 66 -9.84 -15.04 -14.06
C VAL A 66 -11.03 -14.71 -14.97
N ALA A 67 -10.77 -14.58 -16.26
CA ALA A 67 -11.79 -14.31 -17.25
C ALA A 67 -11.63 -15.24 -18.46
N GLU A 68 -12.70 -15.47 -19.17
CA GLU A 68 -12.70 -16.34 -20.36
C GLU A 68 -13.15 -15.54 -21.58
N LYS A 69 -12.43 -15.67 -22.68
CA LYS A 69 -12.86 -15.10 -23.96
C LYS A 69 -14.17 -15.72 -24.40
N THR A 70 -15.16 -14.89 -24.60
CA THR A 70 -16.51 -15.34 -25.02
C THR A 70 -17.03 -14.46 -26.14
N ASN A 71 -17.94 -14.99 -26.93
CA ASN A 71 -18.71 -14.24 -27.93
C ASN A 71 -20.07 -13.81 -27.37
N VAL A 72 -20.35 -14.07 -26.09
CA VAL A 72 -21.60 -13.72 -25.42
C VAL A 72 -21.37 -12.50 -24.55
N ASN A 73 -22.17 -11.45 -24.76
CA ASN A 73 -22.17 -10.30 -23.86
C ASN A 73 -22.66 -10.76 -22.48
N SER A 74 -21.80 -10.62 -21.48
CA SER A 74 -22.19 -10.85 -20.09
C SER A 74 -23.10 -9.69 -19.64
N GLU A 75 -24.16 -10.00 -18.91
CA GLU A 75 -24.97 -8.97 -18.25
C GLU A 75 -24.07 -8.14 -17.33
N PRO A 76 -24.10 -6.80 -17.41
CA PRO A 76 -23.31 -5.96 -16.54
C PRO A 76 -23.81 -6.13 -15.10
N ILE A 77 -22.90 -6.44 -14.18
CA ILE A 77 -23.21 -6.44 -12.76
C ILE A 77 -23.52 -5.00 -12.34
N LEU A 78 -24.63 -4.82 -11.61
CA LEU A 78 -24.98 -3.53 -11.03
C LEU A 78 -23.80 -2.99 -10.20
N ALA A 79 -23.33 -1.79 -10.58
CA ALA A 79 -22.22 -1.15 -9.90
C ALA A 79 -22.60 -0.88 -8.43
N THR A 80 -21.93 -1.56 -7.51
CA THR A 80 -22.00 -1.19 -6.09
C THR A 80 -21.29 0.15 -5.90
N SER A 81 -21.94 1.11 -5.26
CA SER A 81 -21.32 2.40 -4.99
C SER A 81 -20.11 2.24 -4.08
N VAL A 82 -18.95 2.64 -4.57
CA VAL A 82 -17.69 2.67 -3.81
C VAL A 82 -17.35 4.07 -3.32
N ALA A 83 -18.18 5.07 -3.61
CA ALA A 83 -17.92 6.48 -3.32
C ALA A 83 -17.58 6.74 -1.85
N GLY A 84 -18.33 6.17 -0.91
CA GLY A 84 -18.05 6.33 0.52
C GLY A 84 -16.67 5.79 0.93
N LYS A 85 -16.25 4.65 0.36
CA LYS A 85 -14.90 4.08 0.63
C LYS A 85 -13.79 4.96 0.06
N VAL A 86 -13.98 5.46 -1.16
CA VAL A 86 -12.98 6.34 -1.81
C VAL A 86 -12.87 7.67 -1.07
N ASN A 87 -14.00 8.27 -0.64
CA ASN A 87 -14.00 9.50 0.14
C ASN A 87 -13.26 9.33 1.48
N ALA A 88 -13.52 8.24 2.22
CA ALA A 88 -12.81 7.95 3.46
C ALA A 88 -11.29 7.78 3.24
N MET A 89 -10.88 7.20 2.13
CA MET A 89 -9.46 7.10 1.77
C MET A 89 -8.87 8.47 1.41
N ALA A 90 -9.61 9.32 0.70
CA ALA A 90 -9.17 10.67 0.37
C ALA A 90 -9.02 11.53 1.63
N GLU A 91 -9.96 11.45 2.57
CA GLU A 91 -9.88 12.10 3.89
C GLU A 91 -8.65 11.61 4.67
N TYR A 92 -8.47 10.29 4.76
CA TYR A 92 -7.30 9.68 5.41
C TYR A 92 -5.98 10.25 4.87
N TRP A 93 -5.80 10.30 3.54
CA TRP A 93 -4.58 10.81 2.93
C TRP A 93 -4.46 12.32 3.04
N GLY A 94 -5.58 13.06 3.01
CA GLY A 94 -5.62 14.51 3.23
C GLY A 94 -5.11 14.90 4.61
N GLU A 95 -5.40 14.12 5.64
CA GLU A 95 -5.02 14.38 7.03
C GLU A 95 -3.68 13.72 7.42
N PHE A 96 -3.17 12.77 6.61
CA PHE A 96 -2.03 11.95 6.97
C PHE A 96 -0.79 12.78 7.33
N GLY A 97 -0.45 13.75 6.50
CA GLY A 97 0.70 14.62 6.72
C GLY A 97 0.57 15.46 8.00
N ASP A 98 -0.64 15.94 8.31
CA ASP A 98 -0.88 16.71 9.54
C ASP A 98 -0.74 15.84 10.79
N ARG A 99 -1.21 14.59 10.73
CA ARG A 99 -1.02 13.60 11.81
C ARG A 99 0.46 13.31 12.06
N VAL A 100 1.26 13.14 10.99
CA VAL A 100 2.71 12.94 11.08
C VAL A 100 3.37 14.14 11.75
N ARG A 101 3.06 15.36 11.32
CA ARG A 101 3.60 16.61 11.90
C ARG A 101 3.15 16.83 13.34
N ALA A 102 1.90 16.49 13.67
CA ALA A 102 1.42 16.59 15.05
C ALA A 102 2.21 15.67 15.99
N PHE A 103 2.47 14.43 15.58
CA PHE A 103 3.30 13.52 16.36
C PHE A 103 4.76 14.00 16.45
N GLU A 104 5.31 14.56 15.37
CA GLU A 104 6.64 15.13 15.35
C GLU A 104 6.78 16.28 16.38
N LYS A 105 5.78 17.16 16.45
CA LYS A 105 5.79 18.33 17.36
C LYS A 105 5.66 17.95 18.84
N ALA A 106 4.99 16.83 19.14
CA ALA A 106 4.82 16.37 20.51
C ALA A 106 6.15 15.92 21.12
N ASN A 107 7.16 15.60 20.29
CA ASN A 107 8.41 14.98 20.69
C ASN A 107 9.59 15.59 19.97
N ASP A 108 10.65 15.92 20.70
CA ASP A 108 11.91 16.49 20.16
C ASP A 108 13.09 15.53 20.38
N THR A 109 12.95 14.32 19.86
CA THR A 109 13.96 13.26 19.98
C THR A 109 14.32 12.71 18.60
N GLU A 110 15.44 11.98 18.53
CA GLU A 110 15.83 11.27 17.31
C GLU A 110 14.82 10.18 16.95
N ALA A 111 14.63 9.97 15.66
CA ALA A 111 13.60 9.10 15.12
C ALA A 111 14.15 8.07 14.13
N ALA A 112 13.43 6.97 13.99
CA ALA A 112 13.57 6.04 12.87
C ALA A 112 12.22 5.82 12.18
N ILE A 113 12.27 5.33 10.94
CA ILE A 113 11.08 4.95 10.18
C ILE A 113 11.16 3.47 9.87
N TYR A 114 10.23 2.67 10.40
CA TYR A 114 10.12 1.24 10.12
C TYR A 114 9.33 1.00 8.83
N GLY A 115 9.97 0.39 7.85
CA GLY A 115 9.48 0.21 6.49
C GLY A 115 10.10 1.22 5.52
N SER A 116 10.93 0.74 4.59
CA SER A 116 11.60 1.56 3.56
C SER A 116 10.83 1.61 2.23
N GLY A 117 9.52 1.37 2.27
CA GLY A 117 8.62 1.43 1.13
C GLY A 117 7.93 2.79 0.97
N PHE A 118 6.83 2.80 0.23
CA PHE A 118 6.04 4.01 -0.07
C PHE A 118 5.62 4.76 1.20
N TYR A 119 5.01 4.06 2.18
CA TYR A 119 4.54 4.71 3.42
C TYR A 119 5.68 5.35 4.19
N GLY A 120 6.83 4.69 4.29
CA GLY A 120 8.01 5.25 4.97
C GLY A 120 8.54 6.48 4.26
N ALA A 121 8.64 6.45 2.93
CA ALA A 121 9.05 7.60 2.13
C ALA A 121 8.06 8.77 2.26
N PHE A 122 6.75 8.49 2.28
CA PHE A 122 5.69 9.49 2.44
C PHE A 122 5.75 10.14 3.83
N ILE A 123 5.94 9.35 4.90
CA ILE A 123 6.14 9.86 6.25
C ILE A 123 7.34 10.80 6.28
N HIS A 124 8.50 10.35 5.78
CA HIS A 124 9.72 11.17 5.76
C HIS A 124 9.50 12.51 5.02
N ALA A 125 8.81 12.47 3.87
CA ALA A 125 8.49 13.67 3.09
C ALA A 125 7.48 14.60 3.78
N SER A 126 6.69 14.10 4.74
CA SER A 126 5.70 14.87 5.49
C SER A 126 6.26 15.56 6.73
N LEU A 127 7.47 15.19 7.18
CA LEU A 127 8.12 15.77 8.36
C LEU A 127 8.64 17.18 8.10
N ASP A 128 8.46 18.07 9.06
CA ASP A 128 9.06 19.41 9.07
C ASP A 128 10.57 19.31 9.38
N ARG A 129 10.97 18.33 10.22
CA ARG A 129 12.35 18.11 10.70
C ARG A 129 12.87 16.74 10.27
N ALA A 130 12.77 16.40 8.98
CA ALA A 130 13.25 15.13 8.43
C ALA A 130 14.72 14.81 8.76
N LYS A 131 15.52 15.81 9.20
CA LYS A 131 16.90 15.62 9.65
C LYS A 131 16.99 14.80 10.93
N SER A 132 15.99 14.86 11.83
CA SER A 132 15.93 14.04 13.05
C SER A 132 15.69 12.55 12.81
N VAL A 133 15.36 12.16 11.59
CA VAL A 133 15.31 10.73 11.22
C VAL A 133 16.75 10.25 11.00
N GLU A 134 17.22 9.32 11.82
CA GLU A 134 18.55 8.72 11.69
C GLU A 134 18.60 7.68 10.59
N CYS A 135 17.58 6.81 10.50
CA CYS A 135 17.57 5.69 9.59
C CYS A 135 16.14 5.24 9.21
N PHE A 136 16.08 4.47 8.14
CA PHE A 136 14.97 3.54 7.89
C PHE A 136 15.32 2.16 8.44
N LEU A 137 14.33 1.43 8.90
CA LEU A 137 14.45 0.03 9.30
C LEU A 137 13.66 -0.83 8.33
N ASP A 138 14.22 -1.95 7.88
CA ASP A 138 13.52 -2.86 6.98
C ASP A 138 13.98 -4.31 7.23
N GLN A 139 13.04 -5.25 7.28
CA GLN A 139 13.35 -6.67 7.44
C GLN A 139 13.93 -7.29 6.15
N ASN A 140 13.71 -6.65 4.99
CA ASN A 140 14.18 -7.17 3.72
C ASN A 140 15.70 -6.99 3.58
N PRO A 141 16.51 -8.07 3.60
CA PRO A 141 17.97 -7.98 3.55
C PRO A 141 18.49 -7.37 2.23
N HIS A 142 17.70 -7.40 1.15
CA HIS A 142 18.06 -6.77 -0.12
C HIS A 142 17.96 -5.24 -0.08
N ARG A 143 17.20 -4.67 0.86
CA ARG A 143 17.10 -3.23 1.08
C ARG A 143 18.12 -2.70 2.08
N GLN A 144 18.50 -3.54 3.03
CA GLN A 144 19.53 -3.21 4.01
C GLN A 144 20.85 -2.86 3.32
N LYS A 145 21.64 -1.96 3.91
CA LYS A 145 22.87 -1.38 3.32
C LYS A 145 22.65 -0.44 2.12
N GLN A 146 21.41 -0.20 1.73
CA GLN A 146 21.06 0.86 0.78
C GLN A 146 20.71 2.15 1.53
N THR A 147 20.41 3.18 0.77
CA THR A 147 19.91 4.46 1.31
C THR A 147 18.57 4.81 0.68
N LEU A 148 17.70 5.43 1.47
CA LEU A 148 16.45 6.01 1.00
C LEU A 148 16.40 7.47 1.49
N LEU A 149 16.16 8.42 0.58
CA LEU A 149 16.09 9.85 0.89
C LEU A 149 17.30 10.37 1.69
N GLY A 150 18.51 9.82 1.39
CA GLY A 150 19.74 10.17 2.04
C GLY A 150 19.97 9.56 3.43
N LYS A 151 19.08 8.67 3.89
CA LYS A 151 19.20 7.97 5.17
C LYS A 151 19.53 6.49 4.94
N PRO A 152 20.34 5.85 5.80
CA PRO A 152 20.66 4.44 5.68
C PRO A 152 19.42 3.57 5.96
N ILE A 153 19.35 2.41 5.31
CA ILE A 153 18.37 1.36 5.61
C ILE A 153 19.09 0.28 6.42
N LEU A 154 18.64 0.09 7.65
CA LEU A 154 19.23 -0.86 8.62
C LEU A 154 18.29 -2.03 8.87
N ALA A 155 18.84 -3.12 9.40
CA ALA A 155 18.03 -4.19 9.99
C ALA A 155 17.34 -3.67 11.26
N PRO A 156 16.13 -4.14 11.63
CA PRO A 156 15.43 -3.70 12.83
C PRO A 156 16.26 -3.84 14.12
N GLU A 157 17.08 -4.89 14.22
CA GLU A 157 17.95 -5.18 15.34
C GLU A 157 19.12 -4.19 15.47
N ALA A 158 19.37 -3.41 14.42
CA ALA A 158 20.42 -2.37 14.38
C ALA A 158 19.85 -0.97 14.66
N LEU A 159 18.67 -0.87 15.29
CA LEU A 159 18.08 0.40 15.71
C LEU A 159 19.06 1.15 16.62
N PRO A 160 19.45 2.40 16.28
CA PRO A 160 20.38 3.19 17.10
C PRO A 160 19.81 3.45 18.50
N GLU A 161 20.65 3.37 19.52
CA GLU A 161 20.27 3.60 20.93
C GLU A 161 19.80 5.04 21.21
N THR A 162 20.12 5.99 20.33
CA THR A 162 19.66 7.39 20.38
C THR A 162 18.20 7.57 20.04
N VAL A 163 17.62 6.67 19.25
CA VAL A 163 16.24 6.76 18.75
C VAL A 163 15.24 6.54 19.89
N ARG A 164 14.24 7.42 19.99
CA ARG A 164 13.12 7.31 20.93
C ARG A 164 11.77 7.37 20.25
N ARG A 165 11.74 7.75 18.95
CA ARG A 165 10.53 7.80 18.14
C ARG A 165 10.61 6.83 16.98
N LEU A 166 9.53 6.11 16.77
CA LEU A 166 9.40 5.20 15.65
C LEU A 166 8.15 5.54 14.84
N TYR A 167 8.35 5.88 13.58
CA TYR A 167 7.25 6.00 12.62
C TYR A 167 7.07 4.66 11.90
N VAL A 168 5.85 4.12 11.91
CA VAL A 168 5.57 2.86 11.21
C VAL A 168 5.15 3.16 9.77
N GLY A 169 6.06 2.95 8.84
CA GLY A 169 5.89 3.18 7.40
C GLY A 169 5.38 1.94 6.66
N LEU A 170 4.32 1.33 7.18
CA LEU A 170 3.67 0.14 6.60
C LEU A 170 2.22 0.44 6.25
N ASN A 171 1.60 -0.47 5.48
CA ASN A 171 0.16 -0.43 5.25
C ASN A 171 -0.58 -0.48 6.60
N PRO A 172 -1.50 0.46 6.89
CA PRO A 172 -2.25 0.53 8.16
C PRO A 172 -2.92 -0.78 8.58
N ARG A 173 -3.29 -1.61 7.61
CA ARG A 173 -3.97 -2.89 7.86
C ARG A 173 -3.10 -3.91 8.59
N VAL A 174 -1.80 -3.89 8.33
CA VAL A 174 -0.85 -4.86 8.88
C VAL A 174 0.14 -4.23 9.87
N ALA A 175 0.23 -2.92 9.92
CA ALA A 175 1.25 -2.18 10.67
C ALA A 175 1.34 -2.60 12.14
N ARG A 176 0.20 -2.80 12.81
CA ARG A 176 0.17 -3.17 14.23
C ARG A 176 0.60 -4.61 14.47
N GLU A 177 0.18 -5.53 13.61
CA GLU A 177 0.52 -6.96 13.70
C GLU A 177 2.01 -7.16 13.42
N GLU A 178 2.53 -6.51 12.37
CA GLU A 178 3.95 -6.58 12.01
C GLU A 178 4.86 -6.00 13.10
N LEU A 179 4.43 -4.92 13.77
CA LEU A 179 5.23 -4.33 14.84
C LEU A 179 5.14 -5.14 16.14
N ALA A 180 4.03 -5.81 16.40
CA ALA A 180 3.81 -6.55 17.65
C ALA A 180 4.76 -7.75 17.83
N VAL A 181 5.33 -8.27 16.76
CA VAL A 181 6.30 -9.38 16.79
C VAL A 181 7.75 -8.91 16.98
N MET A 182 7.97 -7.57 16.99
CA MET A 182 9.29 -7.00 17.16
C MET A 182 9.61 -6.81 18.64
N ASP A 183 10.77 -7.27 19.06
CA ASP A 183 11.31 -7.04 20.40
C ASP A 183 12.27 -5.84 20.36
N TRP A 184 11.81 -4.71 20.89
CA TRP A 184 12.61 -3.49 20.97
C TRP A 184 13.33 -3.42 22.31
N SER A 185 14.65 -3.28 22.27
CA SER A 185 15.49 -3.17 23.48
C SER A 185 15.29 -1.87 24.27
N GLN A 186 14.56 -0.90 23.69
CA GLN A 186 14.35 0.43 24.25
C GLN A 186 12.87 0.83 24.19
N GLU A 187 12.49 1.73 25.11
CA GLU A 187 11.15 2.32 25.09
C GLU A 187 11.04 3.30 23.92
N LEU A 188 10.02 3.09 23.08
CA LEU A 188 9.79 3.89 21.89
C LEU A 188 8.40 4.51 21.92
N GLU A 189 8.32 5.79 21.56
CA GLU A 189 7.05 6.40 21.18
C GLU A 189 6.76 6.06 19.71
N VAL A 190 5.59 5.49 19.44
CA VAL A 190 5.28 4.89 18.13
C VAL A 190 4.12 5.62 17.46
N PHE A 191 4.39 6.11 16.25
CA PHE A 191 3.36 6.59 15.32
C PHE A 191 2.88 5.44 14.44
N PHE A 192 1.57 5.20 14.42
CA PHE A 192 0.92 4.30 13.47
C PHE A 192 0.19 5.09 12.38
N PRO A 193 0.32 4.68 11.11
CA PRO A 193 -0.32 5.31 9.97
C PRO A 193 -1.85 5.23 9.98
#